data_dcfbef5eb22c420e0b34784291d440bf
#
_entry.id   dcfbef5eb22c420e0b34784291d440bf
#
_cell.length_a   1.000
_cell.length_b   1.000
_cell.length_c   1.000
_cell.angle_alpha   90.00
_cell.angle_beta   90.00
_cell.angle_gamma   90.00
#
_symmetry.space_group_name_H-M   'P 1'
#
loop_
_entity.id
_entity.type
_entity.pdbx_description
1 polymer ?
#
loop_
_entity_poly.entity_id
_entity_poly.type
_entity_poly.pdbx_seq_one_letter_code
_entity_poly.pdbx_strand_id
1 'polypeptide(L)'
;YTTLFRSGKDYDISYGKGYSPNYANRVFIEAHAKAIAALGKRFGQDTFFSYVELGSLGHWGEWHVKYEDGLPRMPGEAVRRQYIAPYLTAFPHAKILMRRPFVDAKKENFGLFNDMAGDRESTEEWLDWIANGGDYAQAGETDALVAMPSVWETAPVGGEFTSRYSFAELLGPRLQETAALVRRSHTTFLGPKCPHGFSESGGA
;
A
#
# COMPACT_ATOMS: atom_id res chain seq x y z
N TYR A 1 1.67 22.20 -22.61
CA TYR A 1 2.32 21.30 -21.63
C TYR A 1 1.35 20.45 -20.82
N THR A 2 0.07 20.86 -20.69
CA THR A 2 -0.93 20.18 -19.83
C THR A 2 -1.59 18.96 -20.46
N THR A 3 -1.58 18.78 -21.76
CA THR A 3 -2.27 17.69 -22.47
C THR A 3 -1.55 16.33 -22.39
N LEU A 4 -0.24 16.33 -22.20
CA LEU A 4 0.57 15.10 -22.16
C LEU A 4 0.37 14.26 -20.88
N PHE A 5 -0.07 14.87 -19.78
CA PHE A 5 -0.33 14.18 -18.52
C PHE A 5 -1.80 13.72 -18.36
N ARG A 6 -2.72 14.20 -19.20
CA ARG A 6 -4.15 13.91 -19.09
C ARG A 6 -4.61 12.77 -19.99
N SER A 7 -3.87 11.66 -20.02
CA SER A 7 -4.30 10.43 -20.71
C SER A 7 -5.05 9.44 -19.83
N GLY A 8 -5.47 9.86 -18.65
CA GLY A 8 -6.24 9.06 -17.70
C GLY A 8 -7.74 9.40 -17.72
N LYS A 9 -8.41 9.11 -16.61
CA LYS A 9 -9.87 9.27 -16.45
C LYS A 9 -10.18 10.09 -15.20
N ASP A 10 -10.96 11.18 -15.36
CA ASP A 10 -11.59 11.85 -14.22
C ASP A 10 -12.68 10.95 -13.62
N TYR A 11 -12.87 11.00 -12.32
CA TYR A 11 -13.89 10.24 -11.62
C TYR A 11 -14.57 11.05 -10.51
N ASP A 12 -15.81 10.63 -10.20
CA ASP A 12 -16.61 11.08 -9.07
C ASP A 12 -17.30 9.83 -8.49
N ILE A 13 -16.75 9.29 -7.42
CA ILE A 13 -17.14 8.01 -6.82
C ILE A 13 -17.29 8.16 -5.31
N SER A 14 -17.65 7.10 -4.59
CA SER A 14 -17.80 7.12 -3.13
C SER A 14 -16.53 7.55 -2.38
N TYR A 15 -15.34 7.44 -2.99
CA TYR A 15 -14.07 7.96 -2.44
C TYR A 15 -13.85 9.45 -2.73
N GLY A 16 -14.79 10.12 -3.41
CA GLY A 16 -14.69 11.51 -3.80
C GLY A 16 -14.33 11.71 -5.26
N LYS A 17 -14.00 12.97 -5.60
CA LYS A 17 -13.58 13.35 -6.96
C LYS A 17 -12.08 13.24 -7.10
N GLY A 18 -11.65 12.75 -8.27
CA GLY A 18 -10.24 12.62 -8.53
C GLY A 18 -9.93 12.30 -10.00
N TYR A 19 -8.70 11.95 -10.24
CA TYR A 19 -8.18 11.60 -11.55
C TYR A 19 -7.36 10.31 -11.46
N SER A 20 -7.74 9.30 -12.27
CA SER A 20 -6.98 8.06 -12.41
C SER A 20 -6.05 8.21 -13.62
N PRO A 21 -4.73 8.31 -13.42
CA PRO A 21 -3.79 8.51 -14.53
C PRO A 21 -3.68 7.23 -15.37
N ASN A 22 -3.29 7.38 -16.62
CA ASN A 22 -2.81 6.25 -17.41
C ASN A 22 -1.40 5.90 -16.95
N TYR A 23 -1.29 4.90 -16.10
CA TYR A 23 -0.01 4.45 -15.54
C TYR A 23 0.97 3.90 -16.59
N ALA A 24 0.51 3.49 -17.78
CA ALA A 24 1.38 3.09 -18.88
C ALA A 24 1.93 4.28 -19.69
N ASN A 25 1.53 5.52 -19.38
CA ASN A 25 2.05 6.70 -20.06
C ASN A 25 3.52 6.93 -19.74
N ARG A 26 4.38 6.90 -20.76
CA ARG A 26 5.83 7.02 -20.61
C ARG A 26 6.26 8.32 -19.93
N VAL A 27 5.62 9.44 -20.26
CA VAL A 27 5.94 10.73 -19.63
C VAL A 27 5.64 10.72 -18.14
N PHE A 28 4.54 10.06 -17.73
CA PHE A 28 4.18 9.92 -16.32
C PHE A 28 5.17 9.01 -15.58
N ILE A 29 5.56 7.89 -16.17
CA ILE A 29 6.58 6.98 -15.62
C ILE A 29 7.91 7.71 -15.41
N GLU A 30 8.38 8.44 -16.42
CA GLU A 30 9.63 9.21 -16.34
C GLU A 30 9.57 10.32 -15.29
N ALA A 31 8.44 11.02 -15.18
CA ALA A 31 8.24 12.06 -14.17
C ALA A 31 8.22 11.47 -12.74
N HIS A 32 7.54 10.33 -12.56
CA HIS A 32 7.55 9.59 -11.31
C HIS A 32 8.98 9.16 -10.92
N ALA A 33 9.71 8.53 -11.84
CA ALA A 33 11.09 8.10 -11.59
C ALA A 33 12.00 9.27 -11.17
N LYS A 34 11.85 10.45 -11.80
CA LYS A 34 12.57 11.67 -11.40
C LYS A 34 12.20 12.15 -10.00
N ALA A 35 10.93 12.07 -9.63
CA ALA A 35 10.47 12.46 -8.29
C ALA A 35 11.05 11.53 -7.21
N ILE A 36 10.99 10.21 -7.43
CA ILE A 36 11.57 9.24 -6.49
C ILE A 36 13.09 9.38 -6.40
N ALA A 37 13.78 9.61 -7.53
CA ALA A 37 15.21 9.85 -7.51
C ALA A 37 15.59 11.12 -6.71
N ALA A 38 14.77 12.18 -6.79
CA ALA A 38 14.97 13.38 -5.97
C ALA A 38 14.78 13.12 -4.46
N LEU A 39 13.80 12.31 -4.08
CA LEU A 39 13.63 11.84 -2.70
C LEU A 39 14.84 11.00 -2.26
N GLY A 40 15.30 10.06 -3.10
CA GLY A 40 16.48 9.24 -2.83
C GLY A 40 17.75 10.07 -2.66
N LYS A 41 17.95 11.11 -3.48
CA LYS A 41 19.07 12.04 -3.33
C LYS A 41 19.06 12.77 -1.97
N ARG A 42 17.86 13.07 -1.46
CA ARG A 42 17.70 13.80 -0.18
C ARG A 42 17.77 12.89 1.03
N PHE A 43 17.19 11.69 0.94
CA PHE A 43 16.93 10.84 2.10
C PHE A 43 17.49 9.41 1.98
N GLY A 44 17.88 8.95 0.79
CA GLY A 44 18.20 7.55 0.53
C GLY A 44 19.43 7.02 1.26
N GLN A 45 20.34 7.92 1.71
CA GLN A 45 21.51 7.56 2.52
C GLN A 45 21.29 7.76 4.02
N ASP A 46 20.12 8.25 4.42
CA ASP A 46 19.80 8.44 5.82
C ASP A 46 19.36 7.12 6.46
N THR A 47 20.20 6.56 7.32
CA THR A 47 19.95 5.28 7.99
C THR A 47 18.87 5.34 9.07
N PHE A 48 18.32 6.52 9.35
CA PHE A 48 17.11 6.67 10.18
C PHE A 48 15.87 6.04 9.53
N PHE A 49 15.79 6.05 8.20
CA PHE A 49 14.70 5.40 7.46
C PHE A 49 14.88 3.89 7.42
N SER A 50 14.24 3.18 8.33
CA SER A 50 14.30 1.72 8.42
C SER A 50 13.48 1.04 7.31
N TYR A 51 12.37 1.65 6.91
CA TYR A 51 11.50 1.14 5.85
C TYR A 51 10.79 2.29 5.10
N VAL A 52 10.33 1.98 3.89
CA VAL A 52 9.53 2.85 3.03
C VAL A 52 8.34 2.07 2.50
N GLU A 53 7.13 2.51 2.80
CA GLU A 53 5.92 1.97 2.19
C GLU A 53 5.85 2.41 0.73
N LEU A 54 5.68 1.43 -0.15
CA LEU A 54 5.66 1.65 -1.59
C LEU A 54 4.35 2.33 -2.00
N GLY A 55 4.45 3.56 -2.43
CA GLY A 55 3.33 4.35 -2.91
C GLY A 55 3.14 4.29 -4.44
N SER A 56 2.52 5.32 -4.99
CA SER A 56 2.45 5.72 -6.41
C SER A 56 1.29 5.18 -7.23
N LEU A 57 0.85 3.95 -7.07
CA LEU A 57 -0.23 3.38 -7.86
C LEU A 57 -1.55 3.30 -7.10
N GLY A 58 -2.65 3.49 -7.82
CA GLY A 58 -4.00 3.37 -7.26
C GLY A 58 -4.48 4.57 -6.47
N HIS A 59 -5.60 4.41 -5.76
CA HIS A 59 -6.12 5.45 -4.87
C HIS A 59 -5.10 5.76 -3.79
N TRP A 60 -4.85 7.04 -3.56
CA TRP A 60 -3.87 7.58 -2.58
C TRP A 60 -2.45 7.02 -2.73
N GLY A 61 -2.16 6.31 -3.82
CA GLY A 61 -0.91 5.58 -4.00
C GLY A 61 -0.85 4.23 -3.29
N GLU A 62 -1.95 3.73 -2.77
CA GLU A 62 -2.01 2.56 -1.89
C GLU A 62 -2.25 1.23 -2.61
N TRP A 63 -1.95 1.14 -3.89
CA TRP A 63 -1.99 -0.10 -4.67
C TRP A 63 -3.36 -0.78 -4.71
N HIS A 64 -4.43 0.01 -4.73
CA HIS A 64 -5.80 -0.46 -4.93
C HIS A 64 -6.62 0.51 -5.78
N VAL A 65 -7.65 -0.01 -6.44
CA VAL A 65 -8.57 0.79 -7.24
C VAL A 65 -10.00 0.28 -7.07
N LYS A 66 -10.94 1.19 -7.01
CA LYS A 66 -12.36 0.86 -6.98
C LYS A 66 -12.88 0.69 -8.42
N TYR A 67 -12.43 -0.42 -9.06
CA TYR A 67 -12.70 -0.69 -10.47
C TYR A 67 -14.20 -0.93 -10.75
N GLU A 68 -14.96 -1.36 -9.75
CA GLU A 68 -16.41 -1.57 -9.83
C GLU A 68 -17.15 -0.28 -10.17
N ASP A 69 -16.60 0.87 -9.81
CA ASP A 69 -17.12 2.20 -10.16
C ASP A 69 -16.65 2.65 -11.56
N GLY A 70 -16.20 1.70 -12.39
CA GLY A 70 -15.81 1.94 -13.78
C GLY A 70 -14.45 2.57 -13.98
N LEU A 71 -13.56 2.51 -12.97
CA LEU A 71 -12.16 2.91 -13.10
C LEU A 71 -11.32 1.81 -13.76
N PRO A 72 -10.23 2.19 -14.47
CA PRO A 72 -9.26 1.21 -14.93
C PRO A 72 -8.68 0.43 -13.75
N ARG A 73 -8.51 -0.88 -13.93
CA ARG A 73 -7.79 -1.72 -12.97
C ARG A 73 -6.33 -1.29 -12.84
N MET A 74 -5.66 -1.76 -11.80
CA MET A 74 -4.22 -1.63 -11.63
C MET A 74 -3.49 -2.10 -12.88
N PRO A 75 -2.37 -1.46 -13.27
CA PRO A 75 -1.61 -1.88 -14.43
C PRO A 75 -0.97 -3.24 -14.21
N GLY A 76 -0.68 -3.95 -15.32
CA GLY A 76 0.00 -5.23 -15.29
C GLY A 76 1.44 -5.17 -14.76
N GLU A 77 2.02 -6.34 -14.43
CA GLU A 77 3.34 -6.47 -13.80
C GLU A 77 4.43 -5.62 -14.48
N ALA A 78 4.51 -5.67 -15.81
CA ALA A 78 5.54 -4.94 -16.56
C ALA A 78 5.50 -3.42 -16.34
N VAL A 79 4.31 -2.85 -16.12
CA VAL A 79 4.14 -1.43 -15.80
C VAL A 79 4.40 -1.19 -14.31
N ARG A 80 3.88 -2.05 -13.43
CA ARG A 80 4.12 -1.94 -11.98
C ARG A 80 5.60 -1.90 -11.64
N ARG A 81 6.42 -2.75 -12.28
CA ARG A 81 7.89 -2.76 -12.11
C ARG A 81 8.55 -1.42 -12.43
N GLN A 82 8.03 -0.65 -13.37
CA GLN A 82 8.58 0.68 -13.70
C GLN A 82 8.35 1.71 -12.58
N TYR A 83 7.36 1.49 -11.72
CA TYR A 83 7.12 2.30 -10.52
C TYR A 83 7.90 1.80 -9.30
N ILE A 84 8.21 0.51 -9.24
CA ILE A 84 8.98 -0.10 -8.15
C ILE A 84 10.48 0.19 -8.28
N ALA A 85 11.04 0.01 -9.46
CA ALA A 85 12.48 0.09 -9.72
C ALA A 85 13.14 1.39 -9.20
N PRO A 86 12.52 2.59 -9.35
CA PRO A 86 13.08 3.82 -8.79
C PRO A 86 13.25 3.80 -7.26
N TYR A 87 12.35 3.15 -6.52
CA TYR A 87 12.45 3.04 -5.06
C TYR A 87 13.63 2.17 -4.62
N LEU A 88 13.88 1.06 -5.31
CA LEU A 88 15.02 0.18 -5.04
C LEU A 88 16.36 0.91 -5.17
N THR A 89 16.46 1.78 -6.18
CA THR A 89 17.64 2.61 -6.39
C THR A 89 17.74 3.76 -5.39
N ALA A 90 16.59 4.37 -5.06
CA ALA A 90 16.54 5.57 -4.23
C ALA A 90 16.80 5.29 -2.74
N PHE A 91 16.39 4.11 -2.25
CA PHE A 91 16.44 3.76 -0.83
C PHE A 91 17.15 2.42 -0.58
N PRO A 92 18.47 2.33 -0.86
CA PRO A 92 19.22 1.07 -0.83
C PRO A 92 19.37 0.49 0.59
N HIS A 93 19.19 1.29 1.62
CA HIS A 93 19.34 0.88 3.03
C HIS A 93 18.00 0.63 3.73
N ALA A 94 16.89 1.12 3.19
CA ALA A 94 15.57 0.92 3.76
C ALA A 94 14.93 -0.37 3.21
N LYS A 95 14.13 -1.04 4.04
CA LYS A 95 13.23 -2.09 3.56
C LYS A 95 12.05 -1.46 2.84
N ILE A 96 11.75 -1.95 1.64
CA ILE A 96 10.53 -1.54 0.94
C ILE A 96 9.39 -2.44 1.38
N LEU A 97 8.24 -1.84 1.65
CA LEU A 97 7.02 -2.55 2.01
C LEU A 97 5.95 -2.35 0.95
N MET A 98 5.21 -3.40 0.64
CA MET A 98 4.13 -3.39 -0.33
C MET A 98 2.80 -3.74 0.34
N ARG A 99 1.71 -3.12 -0.07
CA ARG A 99 0.40 -3.35 0.55
C ARG A 99 -0.16 -4.75 0.29
N ARG A 100 0.14 -5.32 -0.87
CA ARG A 100 -0.31 -6.65 -1.29
C ARG A 100 0.88 -7.50 -1.71
N PRO A 101 0.85 -8.81 -1.53
CA PRO A 101 1.94 -9.69 -1.90
C PRO A 101 1.98 -9.96 -3.41
N PHE A 102 2.14 -8.91 -4.22
CA PHE A 102 2.42 -9.07 -5.64
C PHE A 102 3.73 -9.81 -5.86
N VAL A 103 3.89 -10.41 -7.03
CA VAL A 103 5.08 -11.19 -7.39
C VAL A 103 6.39 -10.40 -7.15
N ASP A 104 6.36 -9.09 -7.31
CA ASP A 104 7.51 -8.22 -7.06
C ASP A 104 7.90 -8.18 -5.58
N ALA A 105 6.95 -8.24 -4.66
CA ALA A 105 7.23 -8.26 -3.23
C ALA A 105 8.06 -9.50 -2.86
N LYS A 106 7.73 -10.65 -3.43
CA LYS A 106 8.47 -11.91 -3.22
C LYS A 106 9.83 -11.89 -3.88
N LYS A 107 9.93 -11.42 -5.13
CA LYS A 107 11.20 -11.35 -5.89
C LYS A 107 12.24 -10.45 -5.21
N GLU A 108 11.80 -9.33 -4.66
CA GLU A 108 12.69 -8.31 -4.06
C GLU A 108 12.79 -8.44 -2.51
N ASN A 109 12.16 -9.46 -1.93
CA ASN A 109 12.10 -9.64 -0.47
C ASN A 109 11.57 -8.41 0.27
N PHE A 110 10.47 -7.85 -0.20
CA PHE A 110 9.78 -6.74 0.45
C PHE A 110 9.08 -7.18 1.73
N GLY A 111 8.91 -6.23 2.65
CA GLY A 111 7.92 -6.35 3.70
C GLY A 111 6.50 -6.08 3.18
N LEU A 112 5.53 -6.25 4.06
CA LEU A 112 4.13 -6.01 3.75
C LEU A 112 3.49 -5.05 4.75
N PHE A 113 2.48 -4.30 4.31
CA PHE A 113 1.69 -3.46 5.21
C PHE A 113 0.18 -3.62 4.97
N ASN A 114 -0.58 -3.52 6.06
CA ASN A 114 -2.04 -3.58 6.08
C ASN A 114 -2.58 -2.25 6.61
N ASP A 115 -3.39 -1.56 5.85
CA ASP A 115 -4.06 -0.31 6.23
C ASP A 115 -5.40 -0.52 6.95
N MET A 116 -5.72 -1.76 7.30
CA MET A 116 -6.99 -2.16 7.91
C MET A 116 -6.79 -2.93 9.23
N ALA A 117 -5.69 -2.70 9.95
CA ALA A 117 -5.43 -3.36 11.22
C ALA A 117 -6.56 -3.09 12.24
N GLY A 118 -7.10 -4.17 12.84
CA GLY A 118 -8.26 -4.11 13.73
C GLY A 118 -9.61 -4.31 13.05
N ASP A 119 -9.69 -4.29 11.72
CA ASP A 119 -10.84 -4.78 10.98
C ASP A 119 -10.63 -6.26 10.66
N ARG A 120 -11.52 -7.11 11.20
CA ARG A 120 -11.36 -8.58 11.10
C ARG A 120 -11.40 -9.02 9.64
N GLU A 121 -12.46 -8.68 8.92
CA GLU A 121 -12.72 -9.18 7.58
C GLU A 121 -11.58 -8.82 6.62
N SER A 122 -11.22 -7.54 6.58
CA SER A 122 -10.15 -7.05 5.70
C SER A 122 -8.76 -7.58 6.11
N THR A 123 -8.51 -7.77 7.40
CA THR A 123 -7.23 -8.34 7.85
C THR A 123 -7.15 -9.83 7.56
N GLU A 124 -8.24 -10.58 7.71
CA GLU A 124 -8.27 -12.02 7.39
C GLU A 124 -8.13 -12.26 5.88
N GLU A 125 -8.76 -11.45 5.04
CA GLU A 125 -8.55 -11.47 3.58
C GLU A 125 -7.08 -11.20 3.22
N TRP A 126 -6.48 -10.18 3.82
CA TRP A 126 -5.08 -9.85 3.59
C TRP A 126 -4.13 -10.97 4.05
N LEU A 127 -4.41 -11.62 5.19
CA LEU A 127 -3.65 -12.78 5.68
C LEU A 127 -3.83 -14.00 4.77
N ASP A 128 -5.01 -14.18 4.19
CA ASP A 128 -5.25 -15.26 3.22
C ASP A 128 -4.40 -15.07 1.96
N TRP A 129 -4.32 -13.86 1.43
CA TRP A 129 -3.41 -13.57 0.31
C TRP A 129 -1.93 -13.81 0.66
N ILE A 130 -1.51 -13.50 1.88
CA ILE A 130 -0.13 -13.79 2.33
C ILE A 130 0.10 -15.30 2.40
N ALA A 131 -0.87 -16.06 2.89
CA ALA A 131 -0.74 -17.49 3.02
C ALA A 131 -0.79 -18.23 1.68
N ASN A 132 -1.70 -17.84 0.80
CA ASN A 132 -2.09 -18.61 -0.37
C ASN A 132 -1.80 -17.91 -1.71
N GLY A 133 -1.66 -16.60 -1.74
CA GLY A 133 -1.65 -15.84 -3.00
C GLY A 133 -3.02 -15.86 -3.67
N GLY A 134 -3.04 -15.75 -5.00
CA GLY A 134 -4.23 -15.89 -5.81
C GLY A 134 -4.58 -14.64 -6.63
N ASP A 135 -5.81 -14.59 -7.09
CA ASP A 135 -6.30 -13.51 -7.93
C ASP A 135 -6.52 -12.23 -7.12
N TYR A 136 -6.25 -11.11 -7.75
CA TYR A 136 -6.58 -9.80 -7.23
C TYR A 136 -7.44 -9.06 -8.25
N ALA A 137 -8.74 -9.05 -8.04
CA ALA A 137 -9.70 -8.51 -9.00
C ALA A 137 -9.38 -7.09 -9.45
N GLN A 138 -8.78 -6.28 -8.57
CA GLN A 138 -8.38 -4.91 -8.87
C GLN A 138 -7.17 -4.81 -9.81
N ALA A 139 -6.33 -5.83 -9.91
CA ALA A 139 -5.25 -5.91 -10.91
C ALA A 139 -5.74 -6.51 -12.23
N GLY A 140 -6.70 -7.42 -12.18
CA GLY A 140 -7.29 -8.06 -13.37
C GLY A 140 -6.39 -9.12 -14.03
N GLU A 141 -5.30 -9.50 -13.37
CA GLU A 141 -4.41 -10.58 -13.79
C GLU A 141 -4.70 -11.84 -12.96
N THR A 142 -4.64 -13.00 -13.60
CA THR A 142 -4.70 -14.27 -12.88
C THR A 142 -3.45 -14.43 -12.02
N ASP A 143 -3.61 -14.96 -10.82
CA ASP A 143 -2.53 -15.20 -9.86
C ASP A 143 -1.64 -13.95 -9.64
N ALA A 144 -2.23 -12.75 -9.59
CA ALA A 144 -1.50 -11.50 -9.38
C ALA A 144 -0.77 -11.45 -8.04
N LEU A 145 -1.33 -12.13 -7.02
CA LEU A 145 -0.73 -12.23 -5.69
C LEU A 145 -0.06 -13.59 -5.51
N VAL A 146 1.06 -13.59 -4.80
CA VAL A 146 1.83 -14.81 -4.55
C VAL A 146 1.98 -15.06 -3.06
N ALA A 147 1.96 -16.33 -2.67
CA ALA A 147 2.13 -16.71 -1.27
C ALA A 147 3.50 -16.27 -0.71
N MET A 148 3.45 -15.63 0.46
CA MET A 148 4.61 -15.16 1.23
C MET A 148 4.43 -15.49 2.73
N PRO A 149 4.14 -16.76 3.10
CA PRO A 149 3.68 -17.10 4.46
C PRO A 149 4.69 -16.81 5.59
N SER A 150 5.98 -16.67 5.26
CA SER A 150 7.06 -16.37 6.21
C SER A 150 7.70 -14.99 5.98
N VAL A 151 7.01 -14.07 5.34
CA VAL A 151 7.56 -12.72 5.03
C VAL A 151 8.09 -12.01 6.27
N TRP A 152 7.43 -12.17 7.41
CA TRP A 152 7.79 -11.57 8.70
C TRP A 152 9.15 -12.04 9.26
N GLU A 153 9.69 -13.16 8.78
CA GLU A 153 11.00 -13.66 9.20
C GLU A 153 12.16 -12.87 8.56
N THR A 154 11.92 -12.23 7.42
CA THR A 154 12.97 -11.58 6.62
C THR A 154 12.76 -10.10 6.37
N ALA A 155 11.53 -9.62 6.58
CA ALA A 155 11.16 -8.22 6.33
C ALA A 155 10.08 -7.75 7.32
N PRO A 156 9.98 -6.43 7.58
CA PRO A 156 8.94 -5.89 8.44
C PRO A 156 7.54 -6.17 7.89
N VAL A 157 6.61 -6.43 8.80
CA VAL A 157 5.18 -6.45 8.51
C VAL A 157 4.51 -5.44 9.42
N GLY A 158 3.68 -4.56 8.88
CA GLY A 158 3.07 -3.51 9.67
C GLY A 158 1.86 -2.89 8.99
N GLY A 159 1.67 -1.61 9.20
CA GLY A 159 0.60 -0.87 8.56
C GLY A 159 -0.07 0.17 9.45
N GLU A 160 -1.37 0.32 9.27
CA GLU A 160 -2.18 1.33 9.94
C GLU A 160 -3.45 0.72 10.53
N PHE A 161 -3.96 1.34 11.59
CA PHE A 161 -5.29 0.99 12.09
C PHE A 161 -6.38 1.34 11.07
N THR A 162 -7.40 0.50 11.01
CA THR A 162 -8.59 0.78 10.20
C THR A 162 -9.25 2.10 10.61
N SER A 163 -9.71 2.87 9.63
CA SER A 163 -10.54 4.04 9.87
C SER A 163 -12.03 3.69 10.12
N ARG A 164 -12.40 2.41 10.04
CA ARG A 164 -13.79 1.94 10.21
C ARG A 164 -14.29 2.04 11.65
N TYR A 165 -13.37 1.99 12.62
CA TYR A 165 -13.67 2.05 14.04
C TYR A 165 -12.91 3.21 14.71
N SER A 166 -13.50 3.76 15.77
CA SER A 166 -12.82 4.73 16.61
C SER A 166 -11.70 4.07 17.44
N PHE A 167 -10.78 4.88 17.92
CA PHE A 167 -9.71 4.41 18.81
C PHE A 167 -10.27 3.81 20.11
N ALA A 168 -11.33 4.42 20.65
CA ALA A 168 -12.02 3.91 21.85
C ALA A 168 -12.64 2.53 21.62
N GLU A 169 -13.17 2.25 20.43
CA GLU A 169 -13.68 0.93 20.09
C GLU A 169 -12.56 -0.10 19.94
N LEU A 170 -11.49 0.24 19.24
CA LEU A 170 -10.34 -0.65 19.00
C LEU A 170 -9.60 -1.01 20.29
N LEU A 171 -9.43 -0.05 21.21
CA LEU A 171 -8.74 -0.25 22.49
C LEU A 171 -9.69 -0.56 23.67
N GLY A 172 -10.97 -0.52 23.44
CA GLY A 172 -12.01 -0.87 24.41
C GLY A 172 -12.66 -2.22 24.07
N PRO A 173 -13.93 -2.24 23.62
CA PRO A 173 -14.67 -3.48 23.40
C PRO A 173 -14.03 -4.42 22.36
N ARG A 174 -13.25 -3.88 21.42
CA ARG A 174 -12.58 -4.68 20.38
C ARG A 174 -11.11 -5.01 20.67
N LEU A 175 -10.57 -4.63 21.83
CA LEU A 175 -9.15 -4.78 22.16
C LEU A 175 -8.64 -6.22 21.97
N GLN A 176 -9.37 -7.20 22.44
CA GLN A 176 -8.94 -8.60 22.36
C GLN A 176 -8.86 -9.09 20.91
N GLU A 177 -9.84 -8.71 20.09
CA GLU A 177 -9.85 -8.99 18.65
C GLU A 177 -8.73 -8.27 17.93
N THR A 178 -8.59 -6.97 18.15
CA THR A 178 -7.52 -6.14 17.57
C THR A 178 -6.14 -6.71 17.90
N ALA A 179 -5.89 -7.03 19.16
CA ALA A 179 -4.63 -7.61 19.59
C ALA A 179 -4.37 -9.01 19.00
N ALA A 180 -5.42 -9.81 18.82
CA ALA A 180 -5.29 -11.11 18.17
C ALA A 180 -4.93 -10.98 16.68
N LEU A 181 -5.57 -10.06 15.96
CA LEU A 181 -5.27 -9.77 14.55
C LEU A 181 -3.83 -9.25 14.37
N VAL A 182 -3.41 -8.30 15.20
CA VAL A 182 -2.04 -7.76 15.21
C VAL A 182 -1.00 -8.86 15.44
N ARG A 183 -1.23 -9.76 16.40
CA ARG A 183 -0.32 -10.90 16.66
C ARG A 183 -0.28 -11.88 15.49
N ARG A 184 -1.44 -12.25 14.92
CA ARG A 184 -1.51 -13.15 13.74
C ARG A 184 -0.83 -12.56 12.51
N SER A 185 -0.85 -11.24 12.37
CA SER A 185 -0.20 -10.51 11.28
C SER A 185 1.31 -10.37 11.47
N HIS A 186 1.88 -10.80 12.59
CA HIS A 186 3.28 -10.56 12.97
C HIS A 186 3.66 -9.07 12.88
N THR A 187 2.71 -8.18 13.20
CA THR A 187 2.86 -6.73 13.08
C THR A 187 3.98 -6.23 13.99
N THR A 188 4.96 -5.56 13.41
CA THR A 188 6.11 -4.97 14.11
C THR A 188 5.99 -3.46 14.28
N PHE A 189 5.14 -2.82 13.51
CA PHE A 189 4.81 -1.38 13.64
C PHE A 189 3.38 -1.12 13.18
N LEU A 190 2.77 -0.08 13.73
CA LEU A 190 1.53 0.50 13.23
C LEU A 190 1.78 1.99 12.97
N GLY A 191 1.41 2.43 11.80
CA GLY A 191 1.62 3.79 11.33
C GLY A 191 0.85 4.86 12.11
N PRO A 192 1.10 6.14 11.81
CA PRO A 192 0.55 7.27 12.56
C PRO A 192 -0.91 7.55 12.25
N LYS A 193 -1.57 6.84 11.32
CA LYS A 193 -2.97 7.05 11.00
C LYS A 193 -3.83 6.78 12.23
N CYS A 194 -4.48 7.83 12.72
CA CYS A 194 -5.37 7.72 13.85
C CYS A 194 -6.71 7.13 13.43
N PRO A 195 -7.28 6.21 14.21
CA PRO A 195 -8.64 5.75 14.04
C PRO A 195 -9.64 6.91 14.06
N HIS A 196 -10.80 6.70 13.42
CA HIS A 196 -11.87 7.69 13.40
C HIS A 196 -12.23 8.16 14.81
N GLY A 197 -12.47 9.47 14.97
CA GLY A 197 -12.84 10.07 16.24
C GLY A 197 -11.67 10.44 17.18
N PHE A 198 -10.42 10.12 16.83
CA PHE A 198 -9.28 10.50 17.68
C PHE A 198 -9.02 12.01 17.69
N SER A 199 -9.30 12.69 16.58
CA SER A 199 -9.07 14.15 16.43
C SER A 199 -10.06 15.00 17.21
N GLU A 200 -11.16 14.46 17.70
CA GLU A 200 -12.22 15.21 18.35
C GLU A 200 -12.00 15.41 19.87
N SER A 201 -11.09 14.66 20.48
CA SER A 201 -10.88 14.65 21.93
C SER A 201 -9.53 15.20 22.40
N GLY A 202 -8.65 15.60 21.51
CA GLY A 202 -7.26 15.91 21.83
C GLY A 202 -6.76 17.32 21.51
N GLY A 203 -7.64 18.22 21.17
CA GLY A 203 -7.28 19.60 20.90
C GLY A 203 -7.27 20.44 22.19
N ALA A 204 -6.30 20.27 23.05
CA ALA A 204 -5.95 21.22 24.10
C ALA A 204 -4.45 21.14 24.38
#